data_61e840ebf087da1110d81c37a0f26c7b
#
_entry.id   61e840ebf087da1110d81c37a0f26c7b
#
_cell.length_a   1.000
_cell.length_b   1.000
_cell.length_c   1.000
_cell.angle_alpha   90.00
_cell.angle_beta   90.00
_cell.angle_gamma   90.00
#
_symmetry.space_group_name_H-M   'P 1'
#
loop_
_entity.id
_entity.type
_entity.pdbx_description
1 polymer ?
#
loop_
_entity_poly.entity_id
_entity_poly.type
_entity_poly.pdbx_seq_one_letter_code
_entity_poly.pdbx_strand_id
1 'polypeptide(L)'
;KTVGDGGLLIDVGAMRAVSVDAERRRAVAEGGATWGNVDAATQAHGLATPGGTVSEVGIAGFTLGGGQGWLTRKYGLATDNLVAAEVVTAAGEVVRASGDENPDLYWALRGGGGNFGAGTDFDTVAIVYQYAWGGL
;
A
#
# COMPACT_ATOMS: atom_id res chain seq x y z
N LYS A 1 15.66 -9.98 -2.89
CA LYS A 1 16.55 -10.01 -1.71
C LYS A 1 16.71 -11.46 -1.27
N THR A 2 17.94 -11.88 -1.05
CA THR A 2 18.24 -13.22 -0.52
C THR A 2 18.11 -13.18 1.00
N VAL A 3 17.45 -14.18 1.56
CA VAL A 3 17.47 -14.45 3.00
C VAL A 3 18.84 -15.07 3.30
N GLY A 4 19.53 -14.58 4.32
CA GLY A 4 20.79 -15.17 4.77
C GLY A 4 20.59 -16.57 5.37
N ASP A 5 21.67 -17.35 5.44
CA ASP A 5 21.65 -18.67 6.06
C ASP A 5 21.15 -18.58 7.52
N GLY A 6 20.19 -19.44 7.88
CA GLY A 6 19.54 -19.44 9.19
C GLY A 6 18.48 -18.32 9.38
N GLY A 7 18.19 -17.54 8.32
CA GLY A 7 17.14 -16.51 8.38
C GLY A 7 15.72 -17.08 8.23
N LEU A 8 14.73 -16.31 8.66
CA LEU A 8 13.31 -16.58 8.46
C LEU A 8 12.79 -15.77 7.26
N LEU A 9 12.11 -16.43 6.34
CA LEU A 9 11.37 -15.79 5.25
C LEU A 9 9.88 -15.90 5.53
N ILE A 10 9.19 -14.76 5.59
CA ILE A 10 7.73 -14.68 5.64
C ILE A 10 7.24 -14.33 4.24
N ASP A 11 6.60 -15.28 3.57
CA ASP A 11 6.05 -15.08 2.22
C ASP A 11 4.54 -14.74 2.32
N VAL A 12 4.21 -13.49 2.03
CA VAL A 12 2.83 -12.98 1.95
C VAL A 12 2.27 -13.04 0.53
N GLY A 13 2.98 -13.64 -0.41
CA GLY A 13 2.63 -13.65 -1.83
C GLY A 13 1.28 -14.26 -2.19
N ALA A 14 0.66 -15.04 -1.29
CA ALA A 14 -0.70 -15.55 -1.45
C ALA A 14 -1.79 -14.53 -1.04
N MET A 15 -1.46 -13.51 -0.27
CA MET A 15 -2.36 -12.47 0.23
C MET A 15 -2.45 -11.34 -0.80
N ARG A 16 -3.37 -11.43 -1.76
CA ARG A 16 -3.46 -10.49 -2.91
C ARG A 16 -4.83 -9.86 -3.08
N ALA A 17 -5.74 -10.04 -2.14
CA ALA A 17 -7.06 -9.45 -2.22
C ALA A 17 -6.97 -7.91 -2.19
N VAL A 18 -7.86 -7.28 -2.98
CA VAL A 18 -8.05 -5.84 -2.98
C VAL A 18 -9.54 -5.56 -2.91
N SER A 19 -9.97 -4.78 -1.93
CA SER A 19 -11.33 -4.29 -1.80
C SER A 19 -11.39 -2.78 -1.99
N VAL A 20 -12.45 -2.28 -2.63
CA VAL A 20 -12.62 -0.87 -2.93
C VAL A 20 -13.95 -0.38 -2.37
N ASP A 21 -13.92 0.61 -1.50
CA ASP A 21 -15.05 1.42 -1.11
C ASP A 21 -15.07 2.69 -1.98
N ALA A 22 -15.87 2.64 -3.05
CA ALA A 22 -15.93 3.72 -4.02
C ALA A 22 -16.58 5.00 -3.44
N GLU A 23 -17.49 4.89 -2.49
CA GLU A 23 -18.17 6.03 -1.86
C GLU A 23 -17.18 6.81 -0.99
N ARG A 24 -16.40 6.10 -0.18
CA ARG A 24 -15.36 6.70 0.67
C ARG A 24 -14.06 6.96 -0.05
N ARG A 25 -13.93 6.47 -1.29
CA ARG A 25 -12.69 6.51 -2.07
C ARG A 25 -11.52 5.92 -1.30
N ARG A 26 -11.70 4.70 -0.84
CA ARG A 26 -10.72 3.93 -0.10
C ARG A 26 -10.49 2.59 -0.78
N ALA A 27 -9.25 2.12 -0.73
CA ALA A 27 -8.89 0.78 -1.15
C ALA A 27 -8.10 0.11 -0.03
N VAL A 28 -8.46 -1.11 0.31
CA VAL A 28 -7.69 -1.96 1.22
C VAL A 28 -7.09 -3.07 0.38
N ALA A 29 -5.80 -3.24 0.48
CA ALA A 29 -5.05 -4.24 -0.26
C ALA A 29 -4.18 -5.07 0.68
N GLU A 30 -4.23 -6.38 0.51
CA GLU A 30 -3.38 -7.31 1.26
C GLU A 30 -1.90 -7.14 0.91
N GLY A 31 -1.02 -7.47 1.86
CA GLY A 31 0.41 -7.19 1.80
C GLY A 31 1.18 -7.85 0.65
N GLY A 32 0.66 -8.89 0.05
CA GLY A 32 1.21 -9.55 -1.14
C GLY A 32 0.64 -9.05 -2.47
N ALA A 33 -0.29 -8.09 -2.45
CA ALA A 33 -0.83 -7.50 -3.67
C ALA A 33 0.23 -6.70 -4.43
N THR A 34 0.06 -6.64 -5.74
CA THR A 34 0.87 -5.80 -6.63
C THR A 34 0.10 -4.56 -7.07
N TRP A 35 0.78 -3.59 -7.64
CA TRP A 35 0.12 -2.41 -8.21
C TRP A 35 -0.89 -2.79 -9.28
N GLY A 36 -0.60 -3.82 -10.10
CA GLY A 36 -1.56 -4.32 -11.08
C GLY A 36 -2.87 -4.83 -10.46
N ASN A 37 -2.83 -5.45 -9.27
CA ASN A 37 -4.04 -5.86 -8.56
C ASN A 37 -4.84 -4.63 -8.08
N VAL A 38 -4.15 -3.65 -7.50
CA VAL A 38 -4.79 -2.41 -6.99
C VAL A 38 -5.37 -1.59 -8.13
N ASP A 39 -4.60 -1.39 -9.20
CA ASP A 39 -5.04 -0.63 -10.38
C ASP A 39 -6.27 -1.26 -11.03
N ALA A 40 -6.28 -2.57 -11.23
CA ALA A 40 -7.42 -3.28 -11.79
C ALA A 40 -8.69 -3.10 -10.93
N ALA A 41 -8.55 -3.22 -9.60
CA ALA A 41 -9.68 -3.06 -8.68
C ALA A 41 -10.19 -1.61 -8.63
N THR A 42 -9.32 -0.62 -8.54
CA THR A 42 -9.70 0.79 -8.42
C THR A 42 -10.22 1.35 -9.74
N GLN A 43 -9.65 0.95 -10.87
CA GLN A 43 -10.06 1.39 -12.21
C GLN A 43 -11.52 0.99 -12.52
N ALA A 44 -11.99 -0.15 -12.02
CA ALA A 44 -13.38 -0.57 -12.17
C ALA A 44 -14.38 0.45 -11.60
N HIS A 45 -13.94 1.31 -10.70
CA HIS A 45 -14.72 2.40 -10.07
C HIS A 45 -14.30 3.80 -10.56
N GLY A 46 -13.46 3.90 -11.59
CA GLY A 46 -12.92 5.17 -12.07
C GLY A 46 -11.99 5.85 -11.05
N LEU A 47 -11.39 5.07 -10.17
CA LEU A 47 -10.47 5.52 -9.13
C LEU A 47 -9.03 5.08 -9.44
N ALA A 48 -8.07 5.77 -8.85
CA ALA A 48 -6.66 5.39 -8.82
C ALA A 48 -6.05 5.79 -7.48
N THR A 49 -4.93 5.18 -7.12
CA THR A 49 -4.12 5.61 -5.97
C THR A 49 -2.69 5.92 -6.44
N PRO A 50 -1.94 6.84 -5.79
CA PRO A 50 -0.55 7.04 -6.10
C PRO A 50 0.24 5.75 -5.90
N GLY A 51 0.59 5.11 -6.99
CA GLY A 51 1.25 3.81 -7.05
C GLY A 51 2.49 3.82 -7.94
N GLY A 52 3.17 2.69 -8.00
CA GLY A 52 4.33 2.49 -8.85
C GLY A 52 3.97 2.46 -10.33
N THR A 53 4.98 2.65 -11.18
CA THR A 53 4.84 2.63 -12.64
C THR A 53 4.89 1.22 -13.24
N VAL A 54 5.22 0.23 -12.43
CA VAL A 54 5.41 -1.18 -12.84
C VAL A 54 4.40 -2.05 -12.10
N SER A 55 3.53 -2.72 -12.84
CA SER A 55 2.38 -3.47 -12.33
C SER A 55 2.76 -4.64 -11.44
N GLU A 56 3.93 -5.24 -11.63
CA GLU A 56 4.42 -6.40 -10.88
C GLU A 56 5.02 -6.04 -9.51
N VAL A 57 5.26 -4.76 -9.26
CA VAL A 57 5.84 -4.31 -7.98
C VAL A 57 4.82 -4.46 -6.86
N GLY A 58 5.24 -5.11 -5.76
CA GLY A 58 4.43 -5.28 -4.56
C GLY A 58 4.15 -3.96 -3.85
N ILE A 59 2.90 -3.75 -3.45
CA ILE A 59 2.46 -2.50 -2.85
C ILE A 59 3.09 -2.24 -1.48
N ALA A 60 3.27 -3.28 -0.67
CA ALA A 60 3.76 -3.16 0.70
C ALA A 60 5.15 -2.53 0.76
N GLY A 61 6.16 -3.18 0.17
CA GLY A 61 7.53 -2.68 0.16
C GLY A 61 7.67 -1.32 -0.53
N PHE A 62 6.89 -1.08 -1.58
CA PHE A 62 6.88 0.19 -2.29
C PHE A 62 6.33 1.33 -1.39
N THR A 63 5.18 1.13 -0.77
CA THR A 63 4.51 2.13 0.07
C THR A 63 5.30 2.41 1.35
N LEU A 64 5.79 1.37 2.03
CA LEU A 64 6.59 1.50 3.24
C LEU A 64 7.94 2.21 3.00
N GLY A 65 8.45 2.20 1.78
CA GLY A 65 9.66 2.92 1.35
C GLY A 65 9.40 4.34 0.84
N GLY A 66 8.15 4.82 0.91
CA GLY A 66 7.72 6.12 0.39
C GLY A 66 6.89 5.99 -0.88
N GLY A 67 7.43 5.44 -1.93
CA GLY A 67 6.73 5.11 -3.19
C GLY A 67 6.45 6.30 -4.10
N GLN A 68 7.22 6.38 -5.20
CA GLN A 68 7.08 7.43 -6.23
C GLN A 68 6.53 6.85 -7.52
N GLY A 69 5.54 7.51 -8.11
CA GLY A 69 4.94 7.13 -9.39
C GLY A 69 4.37 8.31 -10.17
N TRP A 70 3.56 8.04 -11.18
CA TRP A 70 3.02 9.07 -12.08
C TRP A 70 2.19 10.14 -11.40
N LEU A 71 1.49 9.78 -10.32
CA LEU A 71 0.57 10.68 -9.62
C LEU A 71 1.25 11.49 -8.51
N THR A 72 2.50 11.20 -8.17
CA THR A 72 3.22 11.79 -7.03
C THR A 72 3.27 13.31 -7.07
N ARG A 73 3.46 13.90 -8.25
CA ARG A 73 3.54 15.37 -8.37
C ARG A 73 2.26 16.09 -7.93
N LYS A 74 1.10 15.44 -8.10
CA LYS A 74 -0.21 16.04 -7.78
C LYS A 74 -0.75 15.62 -6.42
N TYR A 75 -0.47 14.38 -6.02
CA TYR A 75 -1.13 13.73 -4.89
C TYR A 75 -0.18 13.23 -3.80
N GLY A 76 1.12 13.51 -3.93
CA GLY A 76 2.13 13.03 -2.99
C GLY A 76 2.57 11.59 -3.27
N LEU A 77 3.43 11.08 -2.41
CA LEU A 77 3.95 9.72 -2.44
C LEU A 77 2.85 8.70 -2.11
N ALA A 78 3.08 7.43 -2.40
CA ALA A 78 2.16 6.37 -1.99
C ALA A 78 1.93 6.36 -0.48
N THR A 79 2.99 6.55 0.30
CA THR A 79 2.94 6.62 1.76
C THR A 79 2.14 7.83 2.30
N ASP A 80 2.07 8.95 1.55
CA ASP A 80 1.27 10.11 1.94
C ASP A 80 -0.23 9.82 1.83
N ASN A 81 -0.59 8.83 1.02
CA ASN A 81 -1.95 8.37 0.81
C ASN A 81 -2.31 7.12 1.64
N LEU A 82 -1.37 6.58 2.40
CA LEU A 82 -1.64 5.51 3.35
C LEU A 82 -2.48 6.07 4.50
N VAL A 83 -3.57 5.41 4.82
CA VAL A 83 -4.50 5.81 5.89
C VAL A 83 -4.28 4.96 7.13
N ALA A 84 -4.11 3.68 6.93
CA ALA A 84 -3.82 2.72 7.98
C ALA A 84 -3.10 1.51 7.40
N ALA A 85 -2.42 0.78 8.26
CA ALA A 85 -1.89 -0.53 7.95
C ALA A 85 -2.15 -1.49 9.11
N GLU A 86 -2.34 -2.76 8.80
CA GLU A 86 -2.31 -3.84 9.77
C GLU A 86 -0.94 -4.51 9.71
N VAL A 87 -0.35 -4.75 10.85
CA VAL A 87 1.03 -5.24 10.97
C VAL A 87 1.10 -6.35 12.00
N VAL A 88 1.76 -7.44 11.65
CA VAL A 88 2.15 -8.47 12.62
C VAL A 88 3.53 -8.11 13.17
N THR A 89 3.59 -7.84 14.47
CA THR A 89 4.84 -7.47 15.16
C THR A 89 5.74 -8.67 15.40
N ALA A 90 6.98 -8.42 15.83
CA ALA A 90 7.91 -9.49 16.22
C ALA A 90 7.42 -10.32 17.41
N ALA A 91 6.50 -9.82 18.22
CA ALA A 91 5.84 -10.55 19.29
C ALA A 91 4.71 -11.47 18.79
N GLY A 92 4.37 -11.44 17.50
CA GLY A 92 3.28 -12.18 16.89
C GLY A 92 1.91 -11.53 17.11
N GLU A 93 1.87 -10.29 17.54
CA GLU A 93 0.64 -9.54 17.75
C GLU A 93 0.22 -8.85 16.44
N VAL A 94 -1.07 -8.92 16.12
CA VAL A 94 -1.66 -8.16 15.03
C VAL A 94 -2.07 -6.79 15.57
N VAL A 95 -1.49 -5.74 15.02
CA VAL A 95 -1.77 -4.36 15.43
C VAL A 95 -2.16 -3.52 14.23
N ARG A 96 -3.14 -2.64 14.42
CA ARG A 96 -3.49 -1.61 13.44
C ARG A 96 -2.70 -0.34 13.74
N ALA A 97 -2.17 0.27 12.70
CA ALA A 97 -1.46 1.54 12.76
C ALA A 97 -2.18 2.58 11.87
N SER A 98 -2.60 3.68 12.47
CA SER A 98 -3.27 4.80 11.81
C SER A 98 -2.97 6.11 12.54
N GLY A 99 -3.52 7.23 12.07
CA GLY A 99 -3.38 8.51 12.77
C GLY A 99 -3.95 8.51 14.19
N ASP A 100 -4.94 7.66 14.46
CA ASP A 100 -5.65 7.60 15.75
C ASP A 100 -5.29 6.37 16.60
N GLU A 101 -4.69 5.35 15.98
CA GLU A 101 -4.33 4.09 16.63
C GLU A 101 -2.87 3.74 16.32
N ASN A 102 -2.06 3.55 17.35
CA ASN A 102 -0.62 3.33 17.24
C ASN A 102 0.09 4.38 16.33
N PRO A 103 -0.07 5.70 16.61
CA PRO A 103 0.38 6.76 15.72
C PRO A 103 1.89 6.78 15.50
N ASP A 104 2.69 6.35 16.48
CA ASP A 104 4.14 6.26 16.35
C ASP A 104 4.54 5.16 15.36
N LEU A 105 3.85 4.01 15.39
CA LEU A 105 4.04 2.94 14.42
C LEU A 105 3.60 3.41 13.02
N TYR A 106 2.46 4.08 12.93
CA TYR A 106 1.96 4.64 11.67
C TYR A 106 2.97 5.63 11.06
N TRP A 107 3.53 6.52 11.87
CA TRP A 107 4.59 7.42 11.43
C TRP A 107 5.82 6.66 10.92
N ALA A 108 6.27 5.65 11.65
CA ALA A 108 7.43 4.83 11.32
C ALA A 108 7.25 4.05 10.01
N LEU A 109 6.05 3.53 9.73
CA LEU A 109 5.71 2.82 8.50
C LEU A 109 5.73 3.72 7.26
N ARG A 110 5.59 5.03 7.43
CA ARG A 110 5.55 6.00 6.34
C ARG A 110 6.96 6.44 5.91
N GLY A 111 7.71 5.50 5.31
CA GLY A 111 9.06 5.70 4.79
C GLY A 111 10.14 4.90 5.50
N GLY A 112 9.85 4.34 6.68
CA GLY A 112 10.81 3.54 7.46
C GLY A 112 10.98 2.10 6.97
N GLY A 113 10.22 1.67 5.96
CA GLY A 113 10.32 0.34 5.38
C GLY A 113 9.78 -0.76 6.30
N GLY A 114 10.20 -2.00 6.06
CA GLY A 114 9.73 -3.21 6.73
C GLY A 114 10.41 -3.52 8.08
N ASN A 115 10.95 -2.54 8.78
CA ASN A 115 11.71 -2.77 10.02
C ASN A 115 10.83 -2.99 11.26
N PHE A 116 9.52 -2.76 11.14
CA PHE A 116 8.59 -2.70 12.28
C PHE A 116 7.64 -3.90 12.36
N GLY A 117 7.67 -4.78 11.37
CA GLY A 117 6.84 -5.97 11.30
C GLY A 117 6.47 -6.37 9.87
N ALA A 118 5.65 -7.42 9.74
CA ALA A 118 5.10 -7.86 8.46
C ALA A 118 3.73 -7.17 8.25
N GLY A 119 3.65 -6.29 7.25
CA GLY A 119 2.37 -5.66 6.88
C GLY A 119 1.45 -6.66 6.19
N THR A 120 0.26 -6.82 6.71
CA THR A 120 -0.76 -7.74 6.19
C THR A 120 -1.80 -7.02 5.36
N ASP A 121 -2.25 -5.83 5.78
CA ASP A 121 -3.20 -5.01 5.04
C ASP A 121 -2.77 -3.53 4.97
N PHE A 122 -3.09 -2.88 3.85
CA PHE A 122 -2.80 -1.48 3.58
C PHE A 122 -4.07 -0.76 3.12
N ASP A 123 -4.60 0.13 3.98
CA ASP A 123 -5.72 1.02 3.65
C ASP A 123 -5.16 2.32 3.04
N THR A 124 -5.50 2.59 1.81
CA THR A 124 -5.01 3.75 1.07
C THR A 124 -6.15 4.59 0.50
N VAL A 125 -5.92 5.89 0.35
CA VAL A 125 -6.86 6.78 -0.33
C VAL A 125 -6.82 6.52 -1.83
N ALA A 126 -7.96 6.13 -2.39
CA ALA A 126 -8.17 6.11 -3.83
C ALA A 126 -8.69 7.47 -4.29
N ILE A 127 -8.07 8.04 -5.32
CA ILE A 127 -8.44 9.32 -5.90
C ILE A 127 -9.22 9.14 -7.19
N VAL A 128 -10.15 10.06 -7.46
CA VAL A 128 -10.87 10.07 -8.73
C VAL A 128 -9.89 10.35 -9.87
N TYR A 129 -9.71 9.37 -10.75
CA TYR A 129 -8.95 9.55 -11.96
C TYR A 129 -9.83 10.25 -13.00
N GLN A 130 -9.81 11.57 -13.02
CA GLN A 130 -10.31 12.29 -14.18
C GLN A 130 -9.26 12.13 -15.28
N TYR A 131 -9.52 11.24 -16.22
CA TYR A 131 -8.82 11.22 -17.48
C TYR A 131 -9.06 12.54 -18.21
N ALA A 132 -8.17 13.48 -18.04
CA ALA A 132 -8.01 14.58 -18.98
C ALA A 132 -7.17 14.09 -20.19
N TRP A 133 -7.59 13.01 -20.84
CA TRP A 133 -7.27 12.77 -22.23
C TRP A 133 -8.41 13.37 -23.06
N GLY A 134 -8.59 14.67 -22.89
CA GLY A 134 -9.27 15.50 -23.87
C GLY A 134 -8.31 15.71 -25.02
N GLY A 135 -8.60 15.05 -26.11
CA GLY A 135 -8.15 15.17 -27.46
C GLY A 135 -6.93 16.05 -27.80
N LEU A 136 -6.00 15.43 -28.46
CA LEU A 136 -5.33 16.04 -29.60
C LEU A 136 -6.23 15.89 -30.81
#